data_92f032029e876a264d8e233c9553013e
#
_entry.id   92f032029e876a264d8e233c9553013e
#
_cell.length_a   1.000
_cell.length_b   1.000
_cell.length_c   1.000
_cell.angle_alpha   90.00
_cell.angle_beta   90.00
_cell.angle_gamma   90.00
#
_symmetry.space_group_name_H-M   'P 1'
#
loop_
_entity.id
_entity.type
_entity.pdbx_description
1 polymer ?
#
loop_
_entity_poly.entity_id
_entity_poly.type
_entity_poly.pdbx_seq_one_letter_code
_entity_poly.pdbx_strand_id
1 'polypeptide(L)'
;MKISVREAARMLEVSEKTIYRWIEQKKLPVHRINDQYRFNRAELLEWATNQRVPVSVEIFREPEGEPLPSLAEALEAGGIHYRVGGKTRDEALRQVVALMRLPEEVDREYLYQMLLARETLGSTGVGDGIAIPHVRNPVVLHVRPAATLCFLEHPVDFGSLDGMPVRALFLLVSPTTRAHLHLLSRLGAALLDPKLKRLVSEQGSRDEILAAFQRVETNFPKNRGVDPPPTPTSRPKARTR
;
A
#
# COMPACT_ATOMS: atom_id res chain seq x y z
N MET A 1 -5.29 1.80 9.02
CA MET A 1 -6.27 1.31 10.02
C MET A 1 -6.49 2.39 11.04
N LYS A 2 -7.75 2.79 11.28
CA LYS A 2 -8.11 3.78 12.31
C LYS A 2 -8.09 3.06 13.66
N ILE A 3 -7.15 3.42 14.51
CA ILE A 3 -6.99 2.83 15.84
C ILE A 3 -8.03 3.45 16.77
N SER A 4 -8.75 2.63 17.52
CA SER A 4 -9.67 3.06 18.57
C SER A 4 -8.92 3.51 19.83
N VAL A 5 -9.62 4.19 20.76
CA VAL A 5 -9.05 4.56 22.08
C VAL A 5 -8.50 3.33 22.82
N ARG A 6 -9.23 2.22 22.78
CA ARG A 6 -8.82 0.96 23.44
C ARG A 6 -7.55 0.37 22.84
N GLU A 7 -7.44 0.38 21.52
CA GLU A 7 -6.24 -0.09 20.81
C GLU A 7 -5.06 0.84 21.06
N ALA A 8 -5.26 2.17 21.03
CA ALA A 8 -4.22 3.14 21.36
C ALA A 8 -3.71 2.97 22.80
N ALA A 9 -4.61 2.73 23.75
CA ALA A 9 -4.25 2.49 25.16
C ALA A 9 -3.38 1.23 25.30
N ARG A 10 -3.74 0.14 24.59
CA ARG A 10 -2.95 -1.09 24.56
C ARG A 10 -1.59 -0.88 23.92
N MET A 11 -1.54 -0.17 22.79
CA MET A 11 -0.29 0.09 22.06
C MET A 11 0.69 0.97 22.84
N LEU A 12 0.18 1.90 23.62
CA LEU A 12 1.00 2.82 24.46
C LEU A 12 1.18 2.32 25.89
N GLU A 13 0.71 1.10 26.21
CA GLU A 13 0.79 0.46 27.53
C GLU A 13 0.22 1.34 28.66
N VAL A 14 -0.88 2.03 28.38
CA VAL A 14 -1.56 2.93 29.33
C VAL A 14 -3.05 2.58 29.42
N SER A 15 -3.73 3.16 30.44
CA SER A 15 -5.18 3.03 30.55
C SER A 15 -5.93 3.89 29.52
N GLU A 16 -7.15 3.49 29.13
CA GLU A 16 -8.01 4.32 28.27
C GLU A 16 -8.27 5.70 28.91
N LYS A 17 -8.37 5.78 30.24
CA LYS A 17 -8.49 7.03 30.99
C LYS A 17 -7.29 7.95 30.73
N THR A 18 -6.09 7.39 30.61
CA THR A 18 -4.87 8.17 30.29
C THR A 18 -4.96 8.72 28.88
N ILE A 19 -5.44 7.93 27.91
CA ILE A 19 -5.64 8.39 26.53
C ILE A 19 -6.63 9.56 26.49
N TYR A 20 -7.79 9.44 27.14
CA TYR A 20 -8.78 10.52 27.19
C TYR A 20 -8.18 11.79 27.81
N ARG A 21 -7.43 11.69 28.90
CA ARG A 21 -6.75 12.82 29.52
C ARG A 21 -5.75 13.50 28.56
N TRP A 22 -5.00 12.72 27.78
CA TRP A 22 -4.06 13.27 26.81
C TRP A 22 -4.77 13.94 25.62
N ILE A 23 -5.92 13.44 25.22
CA ILE A 23 -6.78 14.07 24.21
C ILE A 23 -7.27 15.42 24.72
N GLU A 24 -7.81 15.49 25.94
CA GLU A 24 -8.29 16.74 26.58
C GLU A 24 -7.17 17.78 26.70
N GLN A 25 -5.96 17.34 27.01
CA GLN A 25 -4.78 18.19 27.09
C GLN A 25 -4.21 18.58 25.73
N LYS A 26 -4.84 18.17 24.61
CA LYS A 26 -4.38 18.37 23.23
C LYS A 26 -2.93 17.92 23.00
N LYS A 27 -2.49 16.90 23.72
CA LYS A 27 -1.11 16.37 23.63
C LYS A 27 -1.00 15.23 22.62
N LEU A 28 -2.08 14.50 22.38
CA LEU A 28 -2.11 13.30 21.54
C LEU A 28 -2.73 13.61 20.18
N PRO A 29 -2.11 13.26 19.04
CA PRO A 29 -2.71 13.43 17.74
C PRO A 29 -3.94 12.53 17.62
N VAL A 30 -5.11 13.11 17.39
CA VAL A 30 -6.39 12.39 17.36
C VAL A 30 -7.31 12.99 16.32
N HIS A 31 -8.05 12.12 15.64
CA HIS A 31 -9.09 12.47 14.70
C HIS A 31 -10.46 12.13 15.29
N ARG A 32 -11.46 12.98 15.06
CA ARG A 32 -12.85 12.72 15.48
C ARG A 32 -13.66 12.32 14.27
N ILE A 33 -14.21 11.10 14.28
CA ILE A 33 -14.95 10.52 13.16
C ILE A 33 -16.22 9.91 13.72
N ASN A 34 -17.39 10.35 13.23
CA ASN A 34 -18.70 9.90 13.72
C ASN A 34 -18.78 9.93 15.25
N ASP A 35 -18.38 11.06 15.86
CA ASP A 35 -18.33 11.27 17.30
C ASP A 35 -17.42 10.32 18.10
N GLN A 36 -16.58 9.56 17.43
CA GLN A 36 -15.61 8.68 18.07
C GLN A 36 -14.16 9.17 17.81
N TYR A 37 -13.33 9.06 18.83
CA TYR A 37 -11.91 9.30 18.69
C TYR A 37 -11.24 8.17 17.93
N ARG A 38 -10.41 8.54 16.95
CA ARG A 38 -9.60 7.63 16.13
C ARG A 38 -8.19 8.16 16.00
N PHE A 39 -7.23 7.25 15.90
CA PHE A 39 -5.80 7.59 15.81
C PHE A 39 -5.21 7.01 14.54
N ASN A 40 -4.25 7.71 13.99
CA ASN A 40 -3.37 7.19 12.96
C ASN A 40 -2.19 6.49 13.64
N ARG A 41 -1.88 5.29 13.22
CA ARG A 41 -0.80 4.49 13.80
C ARG A 41 0.57 5.13 13.68
N ALA A 42 0.88 5.71 12.52
CA ALA A 42 2.16 6.37 12.28
C ALA A 42 2.30 7.63 13.13
N GLU A 43 1.26 8.48 13.18
CA GLU A 43 1.23 9.67 14.02
C GLU A 43 1.35 9.33 15.51
N LEU A 44 0.68 8.23 15.93
CA LEU A 44 0.75 7.76 17.31
C LEU A 44 2.16 7.29 17.69
N LEU A 45 2.84 6.58 16.78
CA LEU A 45 4.20 6.13 16.96
C LEU A 45 5.20 7.28 17.00
N GLU A 46 5.08 8.22 16.06
CA GLU A 46 5.93 9.42 16.02
C GLU A 46 5.77 10.25 17.28
N TRP A 47 4.53 10.48 17.72
CA TRP A 47 4.23 11.17 18.97
C TRP A 47 4.84 10.44 20.17
N ALA A 48 4.65 9.12 20.27
CA ALA A 48 5.16 8.33 21.37
C ALA A 48 6.71 8.38 21.44
N THR A 49 7.36 8.30 20.28
CA THR A 49 8.82 8.42 20.16
C THR A 49 9.29 9.80 20.63
N ASN A 50 8.63 10.87 20.19
CA ASN A 50 8.97 12.24 20.57
C ASN A 50 8.73 12.53 22.07
N GLN A 51 7.69 11.92 22.64
CA GLN A 51 7.35 12.07 24.07
C GLN A 51 8.03 11.03 24.96
N ARG A 52 8.86 10.13 24.40
CA ARG A 52 9.53 9.04 25.12
C ARG A 52 8.55 8.15 25.90
N VAL A 53 7.33 7.98 25.34
CA VAL A 53 6.34 7.07 25.91
C VAL A 53 6.70 5.64 25.48
N PRO A 54 6.70 4.66 26.40
CA PRO A 54 6.89 3.26 26.04
C PRO A 54 5.83 2.84 25.02
N VAL A 55 6.25 2.06 24.04
CA VAL A 55 5.36 1.51 23.02
C VAL A 55 5.44 0.00 23.05
N SER A 56 4.29 -0.65 23.04
CA SER A 56 4.21 -2.08 22.91
C SER A 56 4.76 -2.54 21.56
N VAL A 57 5.36 -3.71 21.52
CA VAL A 57 5.77 -4.38 20.27
C VAL A 57 4.60 -4.52 19.30
N GLU A 58 3.38 -4.57 19.81
CA GLU A 58 2.15 -4.61 18.99
C GLU A 58 1.98 -3.41 18.06
N ILE A 59 2.59 -2.25 18.39
CA ILE A 59 2.53 -1.07 17.50
C ILE A 59 3.30 -1.31 16.19
N PHE A 60 4.25 -2.24 16.21
CA PHE A 60 5.03 -2.63 15.03
C PHE A 60 4.43 -3.86 14.31
N ARG A 61 3.48 -4.56 14.96
CA ARG A 61 2.77 -5.66 14.30
C ARG A 61 1.73 -5.11 13.34
N GLU A 62 1.89 -5.43 12.07
CA GLU A 62 0.81 -5.29 11.10
C GLU A 62 -0.32 -6.26 11.49
N PRO A 63 -1.59 -5.94 11.18
CA PRO A 63 -2.69 -6.87 11.42
C PRO A 63 -2.40 -8.21 10.72
N GLU A 64 -2.02 -9.22 11.46
CA GLU A 64 -1.71 -10.57 10.96
C GLU A 64 -2.98 -11.36 10.60
N GLY A 65 -4.05 -10.74 10.22
CA GLY A 65 -5.32 -11.45 10.03
C GLY A 65 -6.15 -11.04 8.84
N GLU A 66 -5.90 -9.91 8.23
CA GLU A 66 -6.68 -9.56 7.03
C GLU A 66 -6.14 -10.30 5.82
N PRO A 67 -7.02 -11.00 5.06
CA PRO A 67 -6.61 -11.64 3.83
C PRO A 67 -6.10 -10.57 2.85
N LEU A 68 -4.94 -10.82 2.27
CA LEU A 68 -4.39 -9.94 1.25
C LEU A 68 -5.15 -10.16 -0.07
N PRO A 69 -5.56 -9.09 -0.76
CA PRO A 69 -6.33 -9.23 -1.99
C PRO A 69 -5.48 -9.85 -3.11
N SER A 70 -6.14 -10.52 -4.01
CA SER A 70 -5.57 -10.86 -5.32
C SER A 70 -5.33 -9.59 -6.15
N LEU A 71 -4.55 -9.69 -7.22
CA LEU A 71 -4.36 -8.57 -8.16
C LEU A 71 -5.66 -8.19 -8.85
N ALA A 72 -6.48 -9.17 -9.20
CA ALA A 72 -7.78 -8.91 -9.81
C ALA A 72 -8.69 -8.11 -8.85
N GLU A 73 -8.82 -8.53 -7.59
CA GLU A 73 -9.56 -7.79 -6.56
C GLU A 73 -9.01 -6.38 -6.34
N ALA A 74 -7.68 -6.23 -6.33
CA ALA A 74 -7.04 -4.93 -6.19
C ALA A 74 -7.31 -4.02 -7.39
N LEU A 75 -7.31 -4.56 -8.62
CA LEU A 75 -7.66 -3.83 -9.85
C LEU A 75 -9.15 -3.48 -9.92
N GLU A 76 -10.03 -4.36 -9.48
CA GLU A 76 -11.47 -4.05 -9.36
C GLU A 76 -11.71 -2.89 -8.38
N ALA A 77 -10.99 -2.90 -7.26
CA ALA A 77 -11.07 -1.82 -6.27
C ALA A 77 -10.53 -0.47 -6.81
N GLY A 78 -9.35 -0.48 -7.45
CA GLY A 78 -8.70 0.73 -7.95
C GLY A 78 -9.21 1.22 -9.30
N GLY A 79 -9.65 0.29 -10.15
CA GLY A 79 -10.20 0.58 -11.48
C GLY A 79 -9.18 0.51 -12.62
N ILE A 80 -9.73 0.40 -13.84
CA ILE A 80 -8.97 0.42 -15.09
C ILE A 80 -9.48 1.59 -15.93
N HIS A 81 -8.58 2.48 -16.32
CA HIS A 81 -8.89 3.71 -17.03
C HIS A 81 -8.16 3.76 -18.37
N TYR A 82 -8.85 4.26 -19.40
CA TYR A 82 -8.32 4.36 -20.77
C TYR A 82 -8.22 5.83 -21.17
N ARG A 83 -7.28 6.12 -22.08
CA ARG A 83 -7.09 7.45 -22.64
C ARG A 83 -6.81 8.50 -21.56
N VAL A 84 -5.96 8.15 -20.59
CA VAL A 84 -5.57 9.07 -19.53
C VAL A 84 -4.60 10.10 -20.08
N GLY A 85 -4.92 11.37 -19.90
CA GLY A 85 -4.13 12.50 -20.39
C GLY A 85 -2.79 12.65 -19.66
N GLY A 86 -1.98 13.58 -20.17
CA GLY A 86 -0.66 13.92 -19.64
C GLY A 86 0.43 13.69 -20.70
N LYS A 87 1.24 14.71 -20.94
CA LYS A 87 2.37 14.66 -21.90
C LYS A 87 3.71 14.49 -21.22
N THR A 88 3.75 14.76 -19.93
CA THR A 88 4.92 14.60 -19.08
C THR A 88 4.63 13.61 -17.96
N ARG A 89 5.68 13.07 -17.34
CA ARG A 89 5.59 12.19 -16.18
C ARG A 89 4.80 12.83 -15.04
N ASP A 90 5.06 14.09 -14.77
CA ASP A 90 4.38 14.90 -13.78
C ASP A 90 2.87 15.00 -14.05
N GLU A 91 2.50 15.41 -15.25
CA GLU A 91 1.11 15.52 -15.68
C GLU A 91 0.38 14.16 -15.63
N ALA A 92 1.02 13.09 -16.11
CA ALA A 92 0.45 11.75 -16.09
C ALA A 92 0.19 11.27 -14.65
N LEU A 93 1.15 11.44 -13.72
CA LEU A 93 0.97 11.09 -12.32
C LEU A 93 -0.16 11.88 -11.67
N ARG A 94 -0.27 13.17 -11.95
CA ARG A 94 -1.35 14.02 -11.43
C ARG A 94 -2.72 13.55 -11.92
N GLN A 95 -2.84 13.24 -13.22
CA GLN A 95 -4.07 12.71 -13.80
C GLN A 95 -4.47 11.36 -13.20
N VAL A 96 -3.50 10.46 -13.03
CA VAL A 96 -3.77 9.14 -12.43
C VAL A 96 -4.26 9.28 -11.00
N VAL A 97 -3.63 10.12 -10.16
CA VAL A 97 -4.07 10.36 -8.79
C VAL A 97 -5.48 10.95 -8.73
N ALA A 98 -5.85 11.82 -9.69
CA ALA A 98 -7.19 12.38 -9.78
C ALA A 98 -8.26 11.32 -10.08
N LEU A 99 -7.92 10.28 -10.86
CA LEU A 99 -8.81 9.18 -11.25
C LEU A 99 -8.93 8.07 -10.20
N MET A 100 -8.01 8.01 -9.23
CA MET A 100 -8.03 6.96 -8.21
C MET A 100 -9.31 6.99 -7.37
N ARG A 101 -9.82 5.81 -7.04
CA ARG A 101 -10.94 5.61 -6.12
C ARG A 101 -10.47 5.69 -4.67
N LEU A 102 -10.24 6.91 -4.19
CA LEU A 102 -9.79 7.19 -2.83
C LEU A 102 -10.91 7.83 -2.01
N PRO A 103 -10.97 7.58 -0.70
CA PRO A 103 -11.84 8.32 0.21
C PRO A 103 -11.60 9.83 0.13
N GLU A 104 -12.63 10.63 0.43
CA GLU A 104 -12.54 12.09 0.37
C GLU A 104 -11.51 12.68 1.36
N GLU A 105 -11.27 11.97 2.46
CA GLU A 105 -10.31 12.37 3.48
C GLU A 105 -8.84 12.20 3.07
N VAL A 106 -8.58 11.55 1.92
CA VAL A 106 -7.22 11.37 1.41
C VAL A 106 -6.76 12.63 0.71
N ASP A 107 -5.69 13.20 1.20
CA ASP A 107 -5.01 14.32 0.55
C ASP A 107 -4.34 13.85 -0.74
N ARG A 108 -5.01 14.10 -1.87
CA ARG A 108 -4.55 13.71 -3.22
C ARG A 108 -3.29 14.47 -3.63
N GLU A 109 -3.17 15.73 -3.24
CA GLU A 109 -1.97 16.51 -3.55
C GLU A 109 -0.76 15.97 -2.80
N TYR A 110 -0.92 15.61 -1.53
CA TYR A 110 0.14 14.97 -0.77
C TYR A 110 0.54 13.63 -1.38
N LEU A 111 -0.43 12.77 -1.74
CA LEU A 111 -0.15 11.50 -2.41
C LEU A 111 0.63 11.71 -3.72
N TYR A 112 0.21 12.67 -4.54
CA TYR A 112 0.89 13.02 -5.78
C TYR A 112 2.35 13.47 -5.53
N GLN A 113 2.58 14.35 -4.56
CA GLN A 113 3.92 14.81 -4.21
C GLN A 113 4.82 13.65 -3.74
N MET A 114 4.28 12.70 -2.98
CA MET A 114 5.02 11.50 -2.55
C MET A 114 5.37 10.58 -3.72
N LEU A 115 4.48 10.42 -4.69
CA LEU A 115 4.75 9.65 -5.91
C LEU A 115 5.83 10.33 -6.76
N LEU A 116 5.76 11.64 -6.92
CA LEU A 116 6.74 12.42 -7.66
C LEU A 116 8.12 12.35 -6.99
N ALA A 117 8.17 12.53 -5.66
CA ALA A 117 9.39 12.38 -4.89
C ALA A 117 10.00 10.97 -5.02
N ARG A 118 9.15 9.91 -5.05
CA ARG A 118 9.62 8.54 -5.27
C ARG A 118 10.22 8.38 -6.67
N GLU A 119 9.60 8.96 -7.68
CA GLU A 119 10.04 8.87 -9.06
C GLU A 119 11.40 9.58 -9.30
N THR A 120 11.69 10.65 -8.52
CA THR A 120 13.00 11.34 -8.59
C THR A 120 14.15 10.50 -8.05
N LEU A 121 13.88 9.51 -7.18
CA LEU A 121 14.91 8.59 -6.66
C LEU A 121 15.32 7.50 -7.64
N GLY A 122 14.60 7.36 -8.74
CA GLY A 122 14.81 6.37 -9.78
C GLY A 122 13.50 6.00 -10.46
N SER A 123 13.57 5.74 -11.75
CA SER A 123 12.40 5.40 -12.56
C SER A 123 11.64 4.19 -11.99
N THR A 124 10.31 4.28 -12.01
CA THR A 124 9.41 3.15 -11.75
C THR A 124 9.03 2.41 -13.04
N GLY A 125 9.59 2.79 -14.17
CA GLY A 125 9.45 2.08 -15.44
C GLY A 125 10.11 0.71 -15.37
N VAL A 126 9.31 -0.33 -15.63
CA VAL A 126 9.74 -1.73 -15.56
C VAL A 126 10.05 -2.33 -16.92
N GLY A 127 9.99 -1.50 -17.96
CA GLY A 127 10.19 -1.90 -19.36
C GLY A 127 8.88 -2.21 -20.09
N ASP A 128 8.99 -2.52 -21.37
CA ASP A 128 7.86 -2.87 -22.26
C ASP A 128 6.73 -1.81 -22.28
N GLY A 129 7.06 -0.54 -22.03
CA GLY A 129 6.09 0.55 -21.96
C GLY A 129 5.21 0.56 -20.71
N ILE A 130 5.64 -0.09 -19.63
CA ILE A 130 4.92 -0.20 -18.37
C ILE A 130 5.71 0.50 -17.26
N ALA A 131 5.01 1.24 -16.38
CA ALA A 131 5.56 1.72 -15.12
C ALA A 131 4.65 1.35 -13.95
N ILE A 132 5.25 1.23 -12.76
CA ILE A 132 4.56 0.90 -11.50
C ILE A 132 4.86 2.01 -10.48
N PRO A 133 4.29 3.21 -10.63
CA PRO A 133 4.44 4.26 -9.63
C PRO A 133 3.86 3.81 -8.30
N HIS A 134 4.64 3.97 -7.23
CA HIS A 134 4.22 3.59 -5.88
C HIS A 134 4.97 4.42 -4.85
N VAL A 135 4.39 4.60 -3.68
CA VAL A 135 5.06 5.21 -2.54
C VAL A 135 5.78 4.14 -1.72
N ARG A 136 6.99 4.43 -1.26
CA ARG A 136 7.81 3.47 -0.50
C ARG A 136 7.15 3.06 0.82
N ASN A 137 6.53 4.03 1.49
CA ASN A 137 5.83 3.81 2.76
C ASN A 137 4.33 4.06 2.56
N PRO A 138 3.46 3.29 3.22
CA PRO A 138 2.03 3.54 3.17
C PRO A 138 1.70 4.95 3.66
N VAL A 139 1.23 5.81 2.76
CA VAL A 139 0.79 7.18 3.09
C VAL A 139 -0.72 7.28 3.19
N VAL A 140 -1.43 6.29 2.68
CA VAL A 140 -2.90 6.23 2.66
C VAL A 140 -3.34 5.08 3.55
N LEU A 141 -3.62 5.38 4.82
CA LEU A 141 -3.80 4.38 5.87
C LEU A 141 -5.23 3.81 5.98
N HIS A 142 -6.21 4.39 5.27
CA HIS A 142 -7.62 4.05 5.45
C HIS A 142 -8.27 3.49 4.19
N VAL A 143 -7.48 2.93 3.31
CA VAL A 143 -7.96 2.32 2.07
C VAL A 143 -7.78 0.80 2.11
N ARG A 144 -8.60 0.09 1.36
CA ARG A 144 -8.27 -1.28 0.98
C ARG A 144 -7.09 -1.26 0.02
N PRO A 145 -6.19 -2.26 0.08
CA PRO A 145 -5.14 -2.37 -0.92
C PRO A 145 -5.76 -2.37 -2.33
N ALA A 146 -5.28 -1.50 -3.19
CA ALA A 146 -5.83 -1.32 -4.53
C ALA A 146 -4.73 -1.09 -5.55
N ALA A 147 -5.01 -1.50 -6.79
CA ALA A 147 -4.19 -1.22 -7.96
C ALA A 147 -5.05 -0.49 -8.99
N THR A 148 -4.59 0.65 -9.46
CA THR A 148 -5.24 1.39 -10.54
C THR A 148 -4.41 1.23 -11.80
N LEU A 149 -5.01 0.70 -12.87
CA LEU A 149 -4.38 0.62 -14.18
C LEU A 149 -4.86 1.78 -15.05
N CYS A 150 -3.92 2.54 -15.58
CA CYS A 150 -4.20 3.66 -16.47
C CYS A 150 -3.45 3.48 -17.80
N PHE A 151 -4.19 3.44 -18.90
CA PHE A 151 -3.63 3.51 -20.24
C PHE A 151 -3.54 4.97 -20.67
N LEU A 152 -2.32 5.43 -20.93
CA LEU A 152 -2.06 6.80 -21.34
C LEU A 152 -2.50 7.05 -22.79
N GLU A 153 -3.05 8.22 -23.05
CA GLU A 153 -3.44 8.64 -24.40
C GLU A 153 -2.20 8.82 -25.29
N HIS A 154 -1.11 9.34 -24.71
CA HIS A 154 0.18 9.50 -25.35
C HIS A 154 1.27 8.80 -24.55
N PRO A 155 2.26 8.17 -25.23
CA PRO A 155 3.41 7.61 -24.52
C PRO A 155 4.19 8.70 -23.80
N VAL A 156 4.63 8.42 -22.57
CA VAL A 156 5.35 9.38 -21.72
C VAL A 156 6.68 8.81 -21.30
N ASP A 157 7.74 9.62 -21.37
CA ASP A 157 9.07 9.23 -20.90
C ASP A 157 9.11 9.21 -19.36
N PHE A 158 9.29 8.01 -18.81
CA PHE A 158 9.53 7.76 -17.38
C PHE A 158 11.01 7.49 -17.08
N GLY A 159 11.90 7.54 -18.07
CA GLY A 159 13.31 7.16 -17.91
C GLY A 159 13.47 5.66 -17.65
N SER A 160 12.65 4.82 -18.29
CA SER A 160 12.73 3.36 -18.20
C SER A 160 14.10 2.84 -18.68
N LEU A 161 14.58 1.74 -18.05
CA LEU A 161 15.92 1.19 -18.37
C LEU A 161 16.06 0.73 -19.83
N ASP A 162 14.98 0.30 -20.45
CA ASP A 162 14.93 -0.10 -21.87
C ASP A 162 14.74 1.07 -22.84
N GLY A 163 14.63 2.31 -22.32
CA GLY A 163 14.41 3.52 -23.10
C GLY A 163 13.02 3.62 -23.74
N MET A 164 12.12 2.68 -23.48
CA MET A 164 10.77 2.72 -24.05
C MET A 164 9.87 3.70 -23.27
N PRO A 165 9.13 4.56 -23.98
CA PRO A 165 8.15 5.43 -23.34
C PRO A 165 6.99 4.60 -22.78
N VAL A 166 6.50 5.01 -21.61
CA VAL A 166 5.43 4.33 -20.87
C VAL A 166 4.06 4.61 -21.49
N ARG A 167 3.27 3.57 -21.64
CA ARG A 167 1.89 3.60 -22.15
C ARG A 167 0.87 3.11 -21.11
N ALA A 168 1.33 2.34 -20.14
CA ALA A 168 0.48 1.80 -19.07
C ALA A 168 1.10 2.05 -17.69
N LEU A 169 0.31 2.59 -16.77
CA LEU A 169 0.70 2.87 -15.39
C LEU A 169 -0.12 1.98 -14.45
N PHE A 170 0.57 1.22 -13.60
CA PHE A 170 -0.04 0.52 -12.47
C PHE A 170 0.28 1.27 -11.19
N LEU A 171 -0.68 2.02 -10.65
CA LEU A 171 -0.51 2.73 -9.40
C LEU A 171 -1.03 1.90 -8.24
N LEU A 172 -0.16 1.66 -7.25
CA LEU A 172 -0.48 0.85 -6.07
C LEU A 172 -0.69 1.72 -4.85
N VAL A 173 -1.80 1.51 -4.14
CA VAL A 173 -2.04 2.05 -2.80
C VAL A 173 -2.32 0.94 -1.82
N SER A 174 -1.70 1.03 -0.66
CA SER A 174 -1.83 0.02 0.38
C SER A 174 -1.73 0.65 1.75
N PRO A 175 -2.52 0.20 2.74
CA PRO A 175 -2.48 0.73 4.10
C PRO A 175 -1.32 0.20 4.92
N THR A 176 -0.66 -0.87 4.49
CA THR A 176 0.44 -1.52 5.19
C THR A 176 1.58 -1.89 4.25
N THR A 177 2.80 -1.98 4.77
CA THR A 177 3.97 -2.41 4.03
C THR A 177 3.81 -3.86 3.53
N ARG A 178 3.18 -4.72 4.32
CA ARG A 178 2.90 -6.12 3.95
C ARG A 178 2.00 -6.18 2.71
N ALA A 179 0.89 -5.45 2.70
CA ALA A 179 -0.02 -5.40 1.56
C ALA A 179 0.64 -4.77 0.34
N HIS A 180 1.48 -3.74 0.54
CA HIS A 180 2.24 -3.11 -0.53
C HIS A 180 3.20 -4.10 -1.20
N LEU A 181 4.05 -4.75 -0.43
CA LEU A 181 5.01 -5.74 -0.96
C LEU A 181 4.31 -6.93 -1.60
N HIS A 182 3.16 -7.36 -1.05
CA HIS A 182 2.34 -8.41 -1.64
C HIS A 182 1.86 -8.04 -3.04
N LEU A 183 1.23 -6.88 -3.20
CA LEU A 183 0.74 -6.44 -4.52
C LEU A 183 1.89 -6.18 -5.50
N LEU A 184 2.95 -5.52 -5.05
CA LEU A 184 4.10 -5.20 -5.90
C LEU A 184 4.79 -6.46 -6.42
N SER A 185 5.06 -7.44 -5.55
CA SER A 185 5.71 -8.69 -5.95
C SER A 185 4.84 -9.54 -6.89
N ARG A 186 3.55 -9.61 -6.61
CA ARG A 186 2.60 -10.33 -7.48
C ARG A 186 2.44 -9.65 -8.83
N LEU A 187 2.35 -8.32 -8.86
CA LEU A 187 2.27 -7.57 -10.11
C LEU A 187 3.54 -7.76 -10.95
N GLY A 188 4.72 -7.65 -10.33
CA GLY A 188 5.98 -7.94 -11.00
C GLY A 188 6.03 -9.34 -11.60
N ALA A 189 5.61 -10.35 -10.83
CA ALA A 189 5.54 -11.74 -11.31
C ALA A 189 4.50 -11.93 -12.43
N ALA A 190 3.33 -11.30 -12.31
CA ALA A 190 2.27 -11.38 -13.33
C ALA A 190 2.71 -10.78 -14.68
N LEU A 191 3.43 -9.66 -14.64
CA LEU A 191 3.94 -9.00 -15.83
C LEU A 191 5.08 -9.77 -16.53
N LEU A 192 5.53 -10.90 -15.99
CA LEU A 192 6.39 -11.84 -16.71
C LEU A 192 5.61 -12.76 -17.67
N ASP A 193 4.28 -12.91 -17.51
CA ASP A 193 3.44 -13.69 -18.44
C ASP A 193 3.32 -12.95 -19.78
N PRO A 194 3.78 -13.55 -20.90
CA PRO A 194 3.79 -12.85 -22.19
C PRO A 194 2.39 -12.54 -22.72
N LYS A 195 1.38 -13.36 -22.38
CA LYS A 195 -0.01 -13.17 -22.83
C LYS A 195 -0.65 -12.01 -22.11
N LEU A 196 -0.41 -11.90 -20.77
CA LEU A 196 -0.88 -10.75 -19.99
C LEU A 196 -0.20 -9.47 -20.46
N LYS A 197 1.12 -9.51 -20.64
CA LYS A 197 1.90 -8.36 -21.10
C LYS A 197 1.42 -7.85 -22.46
N ARG A 198 1.18 -8.76 -23.40
CA ARG A 198 0.61 -8.43 -24.69
C ARG A 198 -0.77 -7.80 -24.56
N LEU A 199 -1.65 -8.37 -23.73
CA LEU A 199 -3.00 -7.84 -23.51
C LEU A 199 -2.97 -6.41 -22.91
N VAL A 200 -2.05 -6.13 -21.99
CA VAL A 200 -1.84 -4.79 -21.45
C VAL A 200 -1.30 -3.85 -22.54
N SER A 201 -0.35 -4.30 -23.35
CA SER A 201 0.21 -3.49 -24.45
C SER A 201 -0.84 -3.14 -25.51
N GLU A 202 -1.75 -4.07 -25.82
CA GLU A 202 -2.85 -3.90 -26.78
C GLU A 202 -4.06 -3.18 -26.17
N GLN A 203 -3.99 -2.77 -24.89
CA GLN A 203 -5.08 -2.10 -24.17
C GLN A 203 -6.39 -2.91 -24.20
N GLY A 204 -6.29 -4.20 -23.92
CA GLY A 204 -7.43 -5.10 -23.87
C GLY A 204 -8.60 -4.58 -23.02
N SER A 205 -9.77 -5.13 -23.19
CA SER A 205 -10.95 -4.75 -22.42
C SER A 205 -10.75 -5.01 -20.92
N ARG A 206 -11.53 -4.33 -20.08
CA ARG A 206 -11.48 -4.49 -18.63
C ARG A 206 -11.65 -5.95 -18.20
N ASP A 207 -12.64 -6.61 -18.77
CA ASP A 207 -12.97 -8.00 -18.41
C ASP A 207 -11.87 -8.99 -18.83
N GLU A 208 -11.28 -8.79 -20.01
CA GLU A 208 -10.14 -9.59 -20.48
C GLU A 208 -8.92 -9.40 -19.58
N ILE A 209 -8.62 -8.16 -19.17
CA ILE A 209 -7.50 -7.86 -18.28
C ILE A 209 -7.72 -8.51 -16.92
N LEU A 210 -8.89 -8.35 -16.29
CA LEU A 210 -9.21 -8.96 -15.00
C LEU A 210 -9.13 -10.50 -15.08
N ALA A 211 -9.72 -11.10 -16.11
CA ALA A 211 -9.65 -12.55 -16.33
C ALA A 211 -8.20 -13.04 -16.54
N ALA A 212 -7.37 -12.26 -17.24
CA ALA A 212 -5.96 -12.59 -17.42
C ALA A 212 -5.18 -12.54 -16.11
N PHE A 213 -5.39 -11.54 -15.26
CA PHE A 213 -4.79 -11.49 -13.93
C PHE A 213 -5.23 -12.66 -13.06
N GLN A 214 -6.52 -12.98 -13.00
CA GLN A 214 -7.04 -14.14 -12.26
C GLN A 214 -6.37 -15.44 -12.73
N ARG A 215 -6.28 -15.66 -14.06
CA ARG A 215 -5.61 -16.84 -14.64
C ARG A 215 -4.14 -16.93 -14.22
N VAL A 216 -3.40 -15.84 -14.29
CA VAL A 216 -1.97 -15.83 -13.93
C VAL A 216 -1.78 -16.10 -12.44
N GLU A 217 -2.61 -15.52 -11.60
CA GLU A 217 -2.53 -15.69 -10.14
C GLU A 217 -2.86 -17.11 -9.67
N THR A 218 -3.69 -17.88 -10.42
CA THR A 218 -3.93 -19.28 -10.07
C THR A 218 -2.68 -20.14 -10.13
N ASN A 219 -1.68 -19.73 -10.90
CA ASN A 219 -0.39 -20.41 -11.02
C ASN A 219 0.63 -19.96 -9.96
N PHE A 220 0.34 -18.95 -9.18
CA PHE A 220 1.24 -18.52 -8.12
C PHE A 220 1.21 -19.52 -6.96
N PRO A 221 2.36 -19.77 -6.31
CA PRO A 221 2.37 -20.59 -5.12
C PRO A 221 1.43 -19.96 -4.08
N LYS A 222 0.49 -20.78 -3.58
CA LYS A 222 -0.35 -20.37 -2.45
C LYS A 222 0.59 -19.95 -1.33
N ASN A 223 0.43 -18.75 -0.79
CA ASN A 223 1.16 -18.30 0.39
C ASN A 223 0.93 -19.37 1.49
N ARG A 224 1.87 -20.28 1.66
CA ARG A 224 2.00 -21.01 2.93
C ARG A 224 2.38 -19.92 3.91
N GLY A 225 1.48 -19.64 4.87
CA GLY A 225 1.84 -18.79 6.00
C GLY A 225 3.22 -19.25 6.48
N VAL A 226 4.11 -18.30 6.67
CA VAL A 226 5.39 -18.61 7.29
C VAL A 226 5.03 -19.14 8.67
N ASP A 227 5.17 -20.46 8.87
CA ASP A 227 5.02 -21.05 10.18
C ASP A 227 5.93 -20.26 11.14
N PRO A 228 5.43 -19.84 12.29
CA PRO A 228 6.27 -19.14 13.24
C PRO A 228 7.49 -20.02 13.56
N PRO A 229 8.68 -19.42 13.71
CA PRO A 229 9.86 -20.20 14.06
C PRO A 229 9.56 -21.01 15.32
N PRO A 230 10.01 -22.27 15.41
CA PRO A 230 9.75 -23.12 16.55
C PRO A 230 10.21 -22.41 17.83
N THR A 231 9.29 -22.31 18.78
CA THR A 231 9.55 -21.73 20.10
C THR A 231 10.80 -22.40 20.68
N PRO A 232 11.81 -21.67 21.14
CA PRO A 232 12.99 -22.30 21.74
C PRO A 232 12.55 -23.12 22.96
N THR A 233 12.70 -24.42 22.84
CA THR A 233 12.45 -25.35 23.94
C THR A 233 13.33 -24.93 25.12
N SER A 234 12.70 -24.67 26.25
CA SER A 234 13.35 -24.33 27.52
C SER A 234 14.44 -25.36 27.82
N ARG A 235 15.69 -24.89 27.96
CA ARG A 235 16.81 -25.73 28.44
C ARG A 235 16.43 -26.37 29.76
N PRO A 236 16.66 -27.67 29.94
CA PRO A 236 16.48 -28.31 31.23
C PRO A 236 17.44 -27.71 32.26
N LYS A 237 16.87 -27.31 33.40
CA LYS A 237 17.65 -26.81 34.54
C LYS A 237 18.65 -27.90 34.96
N ALA A 238 19.94 -27.57 34.91
CA ALA A 238 20.99 -28.39 35.45
C ALA A 238 20.73 -28.64 36.95
N ARG A 239 20.60 -29.90 37.33
CA ARG A 239 20.59 -30.33 38.74
C ARG A 239 22.00 -30.14 39.28
N THR A 240 22.15 -29.19 40.19
CA THR A 240 23.32 -29.08 41.08
C THR A 240 23.27 -30.19 42.10
N ARG A 241 24.34 -30.96 42.17
CA ARG A 241 24.67 -31.83 43.33
C ARG A 241 25.46 -31.00 44.32
#